data_9a1b3ffc7ee8f827c1db2255d0b9b9de
#
_entry.id   9a1b3ffc7ee8f827c1db2255d0b9b9de
#
_cell.length_a   1.000
_cell.length_b   1.000
_cell.length_c   1.000
_cell.angle_alpha   90.00
_cell.angle_beta   90.00
_cell.angle_gamma   90.00
#
_symmetry.space_group_name_H-M   'P 1'
#
loop_
_entity.id
_entity.type
_entity.pdbx_description
1 polymer ?
#
loop_
_entity_poly.entity_id
_entity_poly.type
_entity_poly.pdbx_seq_one_letter_code
_entity_poly.pdbx_strand_id
1 'polypeptide(L)'
;MRLGISSYTFTWAIGVPGSLPEKPMQVYELIDKAFTGNLSLVQIADNLPLEKLTLSELQSLKQYASGKGVSIEMGGRGLTAGHTLKCLETADTLRSPILRMVIYNQDF
;
A
#
# COMPACT_ATOMS: atom_id res chain seq x y z
N MET A 1 16.11 -13.55 -5.47
CA MET A 1 14.76 -13.48 -4.85
C MET A 1 14.69 -12.28 -3.93
N ARG A 2 13.61 -11.51 -4.02
CA ARG A 2 13.38 -10.36 -3.14
C ARG A 2 12.37 -10.74 -2.08
N LEU A 3 12.64 -10.34 -0.85
CA LEU A 3 11.74 -10.55 0.27
C LEU A 3 11.07 -9.23 0.64
N GLY A 4 9.81 -9.32 1.02
CA GLY A 4 9.04 -8.15 1.40
C GLY A 4 8.02 -8.47 2.47
N ILE A 5 7.31 -7.43 2.91
CA ILE A 5 6.19 -7.57 3.84
C ILE A 5 4.97 -6.88 3.27
N SER A 6 3.81 -7.34 3.69
CA SER A 6 2.52 -6.81 3.27
C SER A 6 1.91 -5.94 4.38
N SER A 7 1.10 -4.95 3.98
CA SER A 7 0.31 -4.19 4.93
C SER A 7 -0.62 -5.10 5.75
N TYR A 8 -1.02 -6.25 5.20
CA TYR A 8 -1.83 -7.22 5.95
C TYR A 8 -1.07 -7.90 7.10
N THR A 9 0.26 -7.87 7.06
CA THR A 9 1.07 -8.35 8.18
C THR A 9 0.74 -7.57 9.46
N PHE A 10 0.37 -6.32 9.31
CA PHE A 10 0.06 -5.42 10.43
C PHE A 10 -1.41 -5.05 10.46
N THR A 11 -2.29 -5.98 10.13
CA THR A 11 -3.74 -5.74 10.05
C THR A 11 -4.28 -5.04 11.29
N TRP A 12 -3.91 -5.51 12.48
CA TRP A 12 -4.44 -4.94 13.72
C TRP A 12 -3.80 -3.61 14.10
N ALA A 13 -2.55 -3.39 13.70
CA ALA A 13 -1.87 -2.12 13.93
C ALA A 13 -2.43 -1.01 13.02
N ILE A 14 -2.84 -1.36 11.81
CA ILE A 14 -3.49 -0.45 10.86
C ILE A 14 -4.95 -0.25 11.30
N GLY A 15 -5.61 -1.32 11.70
CA GLY A 15 -6.99 -1.31 12.15
C GLY A 15 -7.94 -1.92 11.13
N VAL A 16 -9.05 -2.43 11.66
CA VAL A 16 -10.14 -2.94 10.83
C VAL A 16 -11.42 -2.20 11.24
N PRO A 17 -12.46 -2.20 10.37
CA PRO A 17 -13.73 -1.57 10.76
C PRO A 17 -14.22 -2.11 12.10
N GLY A 18 -14.54 -1.21 13.02
CA GLY A 18 -14.98 -1.56 14.36
C GLY A 18 -13.87 -1.83 15.37
N SER A 19 -12.62 -1.83 14.97
CA SER A 19 -11.49 -2.06 15.89
C SER A 19 -10.26 -1.28 15.41
N LEU A 20 -10.31 0.04 15.63
CA LEU A 20 -9.21 0.92 15.26
C LEU A 20 -8.29 1.15 16.46
N PRO A 21 -6.98 1.03 16.30
CA PRO A 21 -6.05 1.38 17.39
C PRO A 21 -6.05 2.90 17.62
N GLU A 22 -5.53 3.31 18.76
CA GLU A 22 -5.44 4.73 19.10
C GLU A 22 -4.59 5.49 18.09
N LYS A 23 -3.48 4.90 17.65
CA LYS A 23 -2.62 5.46 16.60
C LYS A 23 -2.43 4.44 15.49
N PRO A 24 -3.32 4.44 14.49
CA PRO A 24 -3.21 3.49 13.39
C PRO A 24 -1.88 3.62 12.65
N MET A 25 -1.28 2.46 12.31
CA MET A 25 -0.05 2.44 11.53
C MET A 25 -0.29 3.04 10.15
N GLN A 26 0.61 3.91 9.72
CA GLN A 26 0.56 4.55 8.42
C GLN A 26 1.57 3.91 7.47
N VAL A 27 1.46 4.25 6.19
CA VAL A 27 2.29 3.65 5.14
C VAL A 27 3.79 3.90 5.36
N TYR A 28 4.15 5.06 5.87
CA TYR A 28 5.57 5.36 6.13
C TYR A 28 6.16 4.44 7.19
N GLU A 29 5.38 4.09 8.20
CA GLU A 29 5.81 3.15 9.23
C GLU A 29 6.03 1.75 8.68
N LEU A 30 5.21 1.33 7.71
CA LEU A 30 5.37 0.06 7.03
C LEU A 30 6.70 0.02 6.28
N ILE A 31 7.04 1.09 5.58
CA ILE A 31 8.32 1.21 4.88
C ILE A 31 9.49 1.14 5.86
N ASP A 32 9.35 1.81 7.00
CA ASP A 32 10.38 1.78 8.05
C ASP A 32 10.57 0.37 8.61
N LYS A 33 9.48 -0.37 8.78
CA LYS A 33 9.56 -1.77 9.23
C LYS A 33 10.32 -2.63 8.24
N ALA A 34 10.06 -2.45 6.95
CA ALA A 34 10.78 -3.17 5.89
C ALA A 34 12.27 -2.84 5.93
N PHE A 35 12.59 -1.56 5.99
CA PHE A 35 13.97 -1.09 6.03
C PHE A 35 14.72 -1.66 7.24
N THR A 36 14.12 -1.60 8.42
CA THR A 36 14.70 -2.11 9.66
C THR A 36 14.93 -3.62 9.58
N GLY A 37 14.04 -4.35 8.91
CA GLY A 37 14.16 -5.79 8.73
C GLY A 37 15.03 -6.22 7.56
N ASN A 38 15.69 -5.29 6.88
CA ASN A 38 16.50 -5.57 5.69
C ASN A 38 15.67 -6.13 4.52
N LEU A 39 14.41 -5.73 4.44
CA LEU A 39 13.53 -6.12 3.35
C LEU A 39 13.48 -5.00 2.32
N SER A 40 13.47 -5.35 1.03
CA SER A 40 13.51 -4.36 -0.04
C SER A 40 12.19 -4.15 -0.75
N LEU A 41 11.10 -4.70 -0.22
CA LEU A 41 9.80 -4.68 -0.87
C LEU A 41 8.68 -4.58 0.17
N VAL A 42 7.73 -3.68 -0.08
CA VAL A 42 6.46 -3.65 0.65
C VAL A 42 5.32 -3.84 -0.34
N GLN A 43 4.33 -4.64 0.04
CA GLN A 43 3.09 -4.78 -0.70
C GLN A 43 2.01 -4.04 0.07
N ILE A 44 1.48 -2.98 -0.51
CA ILE A 44 0.50 -2.13 0.14
C ILE A 44 -0.87 -2.45 -0.43
N ALA A 45 -1.69 -3.09 0.39
CA ALA A 45 -3.00 -3.58 0.00
C ALA A 45 -4.09 -2.55 0.31
N ASP A 46 -5.34 -2.97 0.18
CA ASP A 46 -6.50 -2.09 0.33
C ASP A 46 -6.70 -1.54 1.75
N ASN A 47 -6.05 -2.11 2.76
CA ASN A 47 -6.14 -1.59 4.12
C ASN A 47 -5.34 -0.29 4.32
N LEU A 48 -4.49 0.06 3.36
CA LEU A 48 -3.83 1.38 3.28
C LEU A 48 -4.04 1.91 1.86
N PRO A 49 -5.24 2.45 1.56
CA PRO A 49 -5.62 2.75 0.17
C PRO A 49 -4.84 3.93 -0.41
N LEU A 50 -3.82 3.61 -1.19
CA LEU A 50 -2.93 4.61 -1.82
C LEU A 50 -3.64 5.46 -2.86
N GLU A 51 -4.69 4.95 -3.48
CA GLU A 51 -5.44 5.70 -4.49
C GLU A 51 -6.18 6.92 -3.90
N LYS A 52 -6.26 7.02 -2.58
CA LYS A 52 -6.84 8.17 -1.90
C LYS A 52 -5.84 9.30 -1.66
N LEU A 53 -4.56 9.04 -1.90
CA LEU A 53 -3.52 10.07 -1.72
C LEU A 53 -3.50 11.01 -2.92
N THR A 54 -3.09 12.25 -2.67
CA THR A 54 -2.86 13.23 -3.74
C THR A 54 -1.59 12.86 -4.52
N LEU A 55 -1.42 13.44 -5.71
CA LEU A 55 -0.21 13.22 -6.49
C LEU A 55 1.05 13.62 -5.70
N SER A 56 0.99 14.76 -5.01
CA SER A 56 2.11 15.23 -4.19
C SER A 56 2.45 14.24 -3.08
N GLU A 57 1.42 13.69 -2.42
CA GLU A 57 1.62 12.70 -1.36
C GLU A 57 2.22 11.41 -1.91
N LEU A 58 1.78 10.97 -3.10
CA LEU A 58 2.33 9.80 -3.75
C LEU A 58 3.79 9.97 -4.12
N GLN A 59 4.14 11.15 -4.64
CA GLN A 59 5.52 11.45 -5.01
C GLN A 59 6.43 11.47 -3.78
N SER A 60 5.96 12.06 -2.69
CA SER A 60 6.71 12.07 -1.42
C SER A 60 6.93 10.67 -0.88
N LEU A 61 5.89 9.84 -0.95
CA LEU A 61 5.96 8.43 -0.52
C LEU A 61 6.98 7.66 -1.36
N LYS A 62 6.93 7.83 -2.67
CA LYS A 62 7.86 7.18 -3.59
C LYS A 62 9.29 7.56 -3.29
N GLN A 63 9.55 8.86 -3.07
CA GLN A 63 10.89 9.34 -2.75
C GLN A 63 11.38 8.77 -1.42
N TYR A 64 10.50 8.72 -0.42
CA TYR A 64 10.84 8.17 0.88
C TYR A 64 11.25 6.69 0.78
N ALA A 65 10.45 5.90 0.08
CA ALA A 65 10.74 4.48 -0.11
C ALA A 65 12.03 4.28 -0.90
N SER A 66 12.20 5.02 -1.99
CA SER A 66 13.41 4.97 -2.81
C SER A 66 14.66 5.29 -2.01
N GLY A 67 14.59 6.31 -1.14
CA GLY A 67 15.72 6.68 -0.30
C GLY A 67 16.12 5.60 0.70
N LYS A 68 15.19 4.71 1.02
CA LYS A 68 15.46 3.56 1.91
C LYS A 68 15.71 2.26 1.15
N GLY A 69 15.74 2.31 -0.17
CA GLY A 69 15.92 1.11 -0.99
C GLY A 69 14.76 0.15 -0.95
N VAL A 70 13.54 0.65 -0.68
CA VAL A 70 12.33 -0.16 -0.58
C VAL A 70 11.44 0.11 -1.79
N SER A 71 11.06 -0.95 -2.50
CA SER A 71 10.11 -0.86 -3.62
C SER A 71 8.69 -1.08 -3.11
N ILE A 72 7.73 -0.47 -3.80
CA ILE A 72 6.31 -0.58 -3.45
C ILE A 72 5.59 -1.39 -4.52
N GLU A 73 4.81 -2.40 -4.09
CA GLU A 73 3.82 -3.07 -4.91
C GLU A 73 2.44 -2.69 -4.37
N MET A 74 1.55 -2.30 -5.27
CA MET A 74 0.25 -1.80 -4.88
C MET A 74 -0.84 -2.85 -5.05
N GLY A 75 -1.78 -2.86 -4.11
CA GLY A 75 -3.02 -3.62 -4.21
C GLY A 75 -4.23 -2.75 -3.92
N GLY A 76 -5.38 -3.18 -4.41
CA GLY A 76 -6.66 -2.52 -4.18
C GLY A 76 -7.79 -3.52 -4.13
N ARG A 77 -9.01 -3.03 -3.95
CA ARG A 77 -10.19 -3.86 -3.84
C ARG A 77 -11.34 -3.30 -4.67
N GLY A 78 -12.03 -4.17 -5.39
CA GLY A 78 -13.17 -3.82 -6.22
C GLY A 78 -12.78 -3.53 -7.66
N LEU A 79 -13.62 -3.94 -8.61
CA LEU A 79 -13.32 -3.85 -10.04
C LEU A 79 -14.31 -2.95 -10.82
N THR A 80 -14.77 -1.87 -10.21
CA THR A 80 -15.47 -0.86 -11.01
C THR A 80 -14.47 -0.19 -11.94
N ALA A 81 -14.90 0.21 -13.14
CA ALA A 81 -14.01 0.78 -14.14
C ALA A 81 -13.26 2.02 -13.61
N GLY A 82 -13.99 2.94 -12.99
CA GLY A 82 -13.37 4.16 -12.47
C GLY A 82 -12.37 3.91 -11.37
N HIS A 83 -12.71 3.03 -10.45
CA HIS A 83 -11.81 2.68 -9.33
C HIS A 83 -10.55 1.96 -9.84
N THR A 84 -10.72 1.01 -10.74
CA THR A 84 -9.59 0.27 -11.31
C THR A 84 -8.65 1.21 -12.06
N LEU A 85 -9.21 2.15 -12.85
CA LEU A 85 -8.39 3.13 -13.55
C LEU A 85 -7.62 4.00 -12.57
N LYS A 86 -8.25 4.45 -11.49
CA LYS A 86 -7.58 5.25 -10.46
C LYS A 86 -6.44 4.46 -9.80
N CYS A 87 -6.64 3.18 -9.52
CA CYS A 87 -5.59 2.33 -8.97
C CYS A 87 -4.44 2.13 -9.95
N LEU A 88 -4.75 1.99 -11.24
CA LEU A 88 -3.70 1.88 -12.27
C LEU A 88 -2.87 3.16 -12.36
N GLU A 89 -3.50 4.32 -12.32
CA GLU A 89 -2.81 5.60 -12.34
C GLU A 89 -1.90 5.74 -11.11
N THR A 90 -2.40 5.35 -9.95
CA THR A 90 -1.66 5.40 -8.69
C THR A 90 -0.44 4.47 -8.75
N ALA A 91 -0.64 3.25 -9.24
CA ALA A 91 0.45 2.27 -9.39
C ALA A 91 1.53 2.80 -10.35
N ASP A 92 1.11 3.43 -11.45
CA ASP A 92 2.05 4.02 -12.41
C ASP A 92 2.86 5.13 -11.76
N THR A 93 2.23 6.01 -11.00
CA THR A 93 2.90 7.09 -10.29
C THR A 93 3.95 6.55 -9.32
N LEU A 94 3.64 5.45 -8.64
CA LEU A 94 4.53 4.81 -7.67
C LEU A 94 5.57 3.90 -8.33
N ARG A 95 5.49 3.71 -9.65
CA ARG A 95 6.33 2.76 -10.37
C ARG A 95 6.17 1.34 -9.86
N SER A 96 4.96 1.00 -9.40
CA SER A 96 4.63 -0.38 -9.01
C SER A 96 4.50 -1.23 -10.28
N PRO A 97 5.31 -2.29 -10.44
CA PRO A 97 5.22 -3.14 -11.63
C PRO A 97 4.01 -4.04 -11.63
N ILE A 98 3.33 -4.15 -10.49
CA ILE A 98 2.19 -5.04 -10.28
C ILE A 98 1.09 -4.25 -9.61
N LEU A 99 -0.15 -4.44 -10.09
CA LEU A 99 -1.34 -4.00 -9.38
C LEU A 99 -2.18 -5.24 -9.08
N ARG A 100 -2.31 -5.59 -7.80
CA ARG A 100 -3.16 -6.70 -7.36
C ARG A 100 -4.52 -6.16 -6.94
N MET A 101 -5.58 -6.70 -7.53
CA MET A 101 -6.93 -6.29 -7.20
C MET A 101 -7.70 -7.47 -6.61
N VAL A 102 -8.35 -7.24 -5.47
CA VAL A 102 -9.34 -8.16 -4.94
C VAL A 102 -10.63 -7.90 -5.70
N ILE A 103 -11.13 -8.92 -6.39
CA ILE A 103 -12.19 -8.75 -7.39
C ILE A 103 -13.58 -8.52 -6.83
N TYR A 104 -13.80 -8.75 -5.56
CA TYR A 104 -15.10 -8.50 -4.95
C TYR A 104 -14.92 -7.75 -3.64
N ASN A 105 -15.99 -7.15 -3.19
CA ASN A 105 -16.05 -6.51 -1.89
C ASN A 105 -16.91 -7.37 -0.94
N GLN A 106 -17.12 -6.85 0.26
CA GLN A 106 -17.84 -7.59 1.29
C GLN A 106 -19.31 -7.84 0.98
N ASP A 107 -19.87 -7.17 -0.01
CA ASP A 107 -21.27 -7.35 -0.42
C ASP A 107 -21.46 -8.53 -1.35
N PHE A 108 -20.39 -9.09 -1.78
CA PHE A 108 -20.40 -10.22 -2.72
C PHE A 108 -20.98 -11.48 -2.08
#